data_7b53587d8da3ec3b05db0e24ceb5b4c1
#
_entry.id   7b53587d8da3ec3b05db0e24ceb5b4c1
#
_cell.length_a   1.000
_cell.length_b   1.000
_cell.length_c   1.000
_cell.angle_alpha   90.00
_cell.angle_beta   90.00
_cell.angle_gamma   90.00
#
_symmetry.space_group_name_H-M   'P 1'
#
loop_
_entity.id
_entity.type
_entity.pdbx_description
1 polymer ?
#
loop_
_entity_poly.entity_id
_entity_poly.type
_entity_poly.pdbx_seq_one_letter_code
_entity_poly.pdbx_strand_id
1 'polypeptide(L)'
;MDMASALAELGVTASTLDAETTERLDRDGYAPLPGVLDGAQLEAIRARLAELLAAEGDQAGLEVHQEAGTDRLADLVNKGEMFWPCFTDPRVAPLPVVKSSSSQIELQT
;
A
#
# COMPACT_ATOMS: atom_id res chain seq x y z
N MET A 1 18.70 8.81 4.09
CA MET A 1 17.83 8.37 5.21
C MET A 1 17.72 6.87 5.18
N ASP A 2 17.94 6.22 6.30
CA ASP A 2 17.76 4.76 6.37
C ASP A 2 16.29 4.40 6.64
N MET A 3 15.99 3.10 6.54
CA MET A 3 14.62 2.60 6.73
C MET A 3 14.09 2.91 8.13
N ALA A 4 14.91 2.75 9.16
CA ALA A 4 14.48 3.00 10.54
C ALA A 4 14.09 4.47 10.74
N SER A 5 14.87 5.40 10.20
CA SER A 5 14.55 6.83 10.28
C SER A 5 13.28 7.17 9.51
N ALA A 6 13.11 6.59 8.33
CA ALA A 6 11.91 6.81 7.52
C ALA A 6 10.65 6.31 8.23
N LEU A 7 10.70 5.13 8.81
CA LEU A 7 9.58 4.57 9.57
C LEU A 7 9.26 5.42 10.80
N ALA A 8 10.28 5.91 11.50
CA ALA A 8 10.08 6.78 12.65
C ALA A 8 9.38 8.09 12.27
N GLU A 9 9.76 8.70 11.14
CA GLU A 9 9.10 9.90 10.63
C GLU A 9 7.63 9.66 10.27
N LEU A 10 7.28 8.47 9.84
CA LEU A 10 5.89 8.09 9.56
C LEU A 10 5.10 7.77 10.83
N GLY A 11 5.72 7.80 11.99
CA GLY A 11 5.05 7.51 13.26
C GLY A 11 5.07 6.05 13.67
N VAL A 12 5.92 5.23 13.07
CA VAL A 12 6.04 3.81 13.43
C VAL A 12 6.80 3.67 14.74
N THR A 13 6.23 2.90 15.66
CA THR A 13 6.84 2.55 16.95
C THR A 13 6.81 1.03 17.13
N ALA A 14 7.43 0.55 18.21
CA ALA A 14 7.44 -0.88 18.53
C ALA A 14 6.02 -1.45 18.76
N SER A 15 5.05 -0.59 19.09
CA SER A 15 3.67 -1.00 19.37
C SER A 15 2.68 -0.68 18.25
N THR A 16 3.14 -0.19 17.10
CA THR A 16 2.27 0.18 15.98
C THR A 16 1.51 -1.03 15.42
N LEU A 17 2.18 -2.16 15.27
CA LEU A 17 1.53 -3.42 14.89
C LEU A 17 1.33 -4.27 16.14
N ASP A 18 0.12 -4.78 16.33
CA ASP A 18 -0.16 -5.68 17.43
C ASP A 18 0.37 -7.10 17.15
N ALA A 19 0.45 -7.91 18.20
CA ALA A 19 0.96 -9.27 18.10
C ALA A 19 0.07 -10.15 17.20
N GLU A 20 -1.23 -9.92 17.22
CA GLU A 20 -2.18 -10.67 16.38
C GLU A 20 -1.96 -10.44 14.90
N THR A 21 -1.72 -9.19 14.49
CA THR A 21 -1.45 -8.85 13.09
C THR A 21 -0.16 -9.52 12.62
N THR A 22 0.89 -9.44 13.43
CA THR A 22 2.18 -10.06 13.12
C THR A 22 2.05 -11.58 13.01
N GLU A 23 1.32 -12.20 13.92
CA GLU A 23 1.07 -13.64 13.92
C GLU A 23 0.28 -14.07 12.68
N ARG A 24 -0.74 -13.31 12.29
CA ARG A 24 -1.51 -13.59 11.07
C ARG A 24 -0.65 -13.51 9.82
N LEU A 25 0.24 -12.52 9.73
CA LEU A 25 1.17 -12.42 8.61
C LEU A 25 2.06 -13.65 8.50
N ASP A 26 2.59 -14.12 9.62
CA ASP A 26 3.46 -15.29 9.65
C ASP A 26 2.71 -16.57 9.30
N ARG A 27 1.50 -16.73 9.81
CA ARG A 27 0.69 -17.95 9.61
C ARG A 27 0.05 -18.00 8.22
N ASP A 28 -0.60 -16.90 7.81
CA ASP A 28 -1.48 -16.87 6.65
C ASP A 28 -0.87 -16.17 5.43
N GLY A 29 0.20 -15.40 5.62
CA GLY A 29 0.83 -14.60 4.58
C GLY A 29 0.13 -13.27 4.30
N TYR A 30 -0.95 -12.95 5.01
CA TYR A 30 -1.65 -11.68 4.90
C TYR A 30 -2.36 -11.36 6.21
N ALA A 31 -2.69 -10.09 6.40
CA ALA A 31 -3.50 -9.64 7.54
C ALA A 31 -4.35 -8.44 7.13
N PRO A 32 -5.67 -8.44 7.43
CA PRO A 32 -6.51 -7.27 7.22
C PRO A 32 -6.14 -6.16 8.21
N LEU A 33 -6.20 -4.92 7.74
CA LEU A 33 -6.02 -3.74 8.58
C LEU A 33 -7.27 -2.86 8.45
N PRO A 34 -8.34 -3.17 9.21
CA PRO A 34 -9.57 -2.39 9.13
C PRO A 34 -9.35 -0.94 9.55
N GLY A 35 -10.01 0.00 8.87
CA GLY A 35 -10.01 1.40 9.27
C GLY A 35 -8.73 2.17 8.93
N VAL A 36 -7.86 1.66 8.07
CA VAL A 36 -6.69 2.40 7.60
C VAL A 36 -7.12 3.63 6.79
N LEU A 37 -8.15 3.48 5.97
CA LEU A 37 -8.71 4.58 5.19
C LEU A 37 -10.09 4.94 5.75
N ASP A 38 -10.35 6.23 5.94
CA ASP A 38 -11.68 6.72 6.31
C ASP A 38 -12.57 6.92 5.06
N GLY A 39 -13.84 7.27 5.28
CA GLY A 39 -14.80 7.44 4.19
C GLY A 39 -14.42 8.54 3.21
N ALA A 40 -13.86 9.65 3.69
CA ALA A 40 -13.43 10.75 2.84
C ALA A 40 -12.23 10.35 1.98
N GLN A 41 -11.28 9.62 2.54
CA GLN A 41 -10.13 9.08 1.81
C GLN A 41 -10.58 8.10 0.73
N LEU A 42 -11.51 7.20 1.04
CA LEU A 42 -12.06 6.25 0.07
C LEU A 42 -12.76 6.95 -1.08
N GLU A 43 -13.56 7.99 -0.81
CA GLU A 43 -14.23 8.75 -1.85
C GLU A 43 -13.24 9.48 -2.76
N ALA A 44 -12.19 10.09 -2.19
CA ALA A 44 -11.16 10.75 -2.95
C ALA A 44 -10.42 9.76 -3.87
N ILE A 45 -10.10 8.58 -3.37
CA ILE A 45 -9.44 7.52 -4.14
C ILE A 45 -10.35 7.04 -5.27
N ARG A 46 -11.62 6.75 -4.99
CA ARG A 46 -12.58 6.31 -6.00
C ARG A 46 -12.75 7.33 -7.12
N ALA A 47 -12.91 8.61 -6.75
CA ALA A 47 -13.05 9.67 -7.72
C ALA A 47 -11.82 9.78 -8.62
N ARG A 48 -10.63 9.71 -8.04
CA ARG A 48 -9.38 9.79 -8.79
C ARG A 48 -9.17 8.58 -9.69
N LEU A 49 -9.50 7.38 -9.23
CA LEU A 49 -9.43 6.17 -10.06
C LEU A 49 -10.33 6.30 -11.28
N ALA A 50 -11.55 6.79 -11.11
CA ALA A 50 -12.47 7.01 -12.23
C ALA A 50 -11.94 8.03 -13.22
N GLU A 51 -11.37 9.15 -12.74
CA GLU A 51 -10.72 10.15 -13.60
C GLU A 51 -9.56 9.55 -14.40
N LEU A 52 -8.71 8.78 -13.75
CA LEU A 52 -7.55 8.16 -14.40
C LEU A 52 -7.95 7.14 -15.45
N LEU A 53 -8.92 6.30 -15.17
CA LEU A 53 -9.42 5.33 -16.15
C LEU A 53 -10.02 6.04 -17.36
N ALA A 54 -10.77 7.11 -17.16
CA ALA A 54 -11.31 7.89 -18.26
C ALA A 54 -10.21 8.60 -19.06
N ALA A 55 -9.22 9.17 -18.38
CA ALA A 55 -8.15 9.91 -19.04
C ALA A 55 -7.15 9.01 -19.77
N GLU A 56 -6.78 7.88 -19.18
CA GLU A 56 -5.79 6.96 -19.74
C GLU A 56 -6.40 6.01 -20.79
N GLY A 57 -7.67 5.67 -20.63
CA GLY A 57 -8.39 4.84 -21.60
C GLY A 57 -7.63 3.54 -21.92
N ASP A 58 -7.36 3.32 -23.22
CA ASP A 58 -6.65 2.12 -23.67
C ASP A 58 -5.17 2.09 -23.25
N GLN A 59 -4.63 3.20 -22.75
CA GLN A 59 -3.25 3.29 -22.26
C GLN A 59 -3.15 2.98 -20.76
N ALA A 60 -4.26 2.75 -20.09
CA ALA A 60 -4.25 2.47 -18.65
C ALA A 60 -3.42 1.20 -18.36
N GLY A 61 -2.50 1.31 -17.41
CA GLY A 61 -1.62 0.22 -17.02
C GLY A 61 -0.44 -0.04 -17.96
N LEU A 62 -0.28 0.75 -19.00
CA LEU A 62 0.80 0.57 -19.99
C LEU A 62 2.19 0.61 -19.36
N GLU A 63 2.37 1.37 -18.28
CA GLU A 63 3.65 1.54 -17.61
C GLU A 63 4.22 0.21 -17.06
N VAL A 64 3.35 -0.74 -16.75
CA VAL A 64 3.75 -2.03 -16.16
C VAL A 64 3.26 -3.20 -17.00
N HIS A 65 1.96 -3.33 -17.14
CA HIS A 65 1.36 -4.47 -17.82
C HIS A 65 -0.12 -4.18 -18.12
N GLN A 66 -0.54 -4.59 -19.32
CA GLN A 66 -1.96 -4.55 -19.71
C GLN A 66 -2.48 -5.97 -19.89
N GLU A 67 -3.71 -6.19 -19.49
CA GLU A 67 -4.37 -7.49 -19.59
C GLU A 67 -5.80 -7.30 -20.08
N ALA A 68 -6.18 -7.99 -21.14
CA ALA A 68 -7.50 -7.87 -21.71
C ALA A 68 -8.59 -8.28 -20.70
N GLY A 69 -9.67 -7.50 -20.66
CA GLY A 69 -10.79 -7.76 -19.77
C GLY A 69 -10.61 -7.25 -18.33
N THR A 70 -9.55 -6.51 -18.07
CA THR A 70 -9.32 -5.89 -16.76
C THR A 70 -9.11 -4.39 -16.89
N ASP A 71 -9.58 -3.64 -15.88
CA ASP A 71 -9.23 -2.24 -15.71
C ASP A 71 -8.01 -2.17 -14.80
N ARG A 72 -6.90 -1.71 -15.33
CA ARG A 72 -5.64 -1.68 -14.59
C ARG A 72 -5.02 -0.29 -14.68
N LEU A 73 -4.63 0.22 -13.54
CA LEU A 73 -3.86 1.46 -13.43
C LEU A 73 -2.53 1.14 -12.75
N ALA A 74 -1.49 1.87 -13.12
CA ALA A 74 -0.17 1.73 -12.54
C ALA A 74 0.39 3.09 -12.15
N ASP A 75 1.49 3.08 -11.40
CA ASP A 75 2.21 4.29 -10.96
C ASP A 75 1.32 5.26 -10.19
N LEU A 76 0.44 4.74 -9.33
CA LEU A 76 -0.51 5.55 -8.57
C LEU A 76 0.18 6.53 -7.62
N VAL A 77 1.37 6.22 -7.15
CA VAL A 77 2.14 7.09 -6.25
C VAL A 77 2.41 8.46 -6.88
N ASN A 78 2.50 8.51 -8.21
CA ASN A 78 2.72 9.75 -8.96
C ASN A 78 1.43 10.34 -9.56
N LYS A 79 0.28 9.77 -9.26
CA LYS A 79 -1.00 10.16 -9.87
C LYS A 79 -1.98 10.82 -8.89
N GLY A 80 -1.54 11.13 -7.69
CA GLY A 80 -2.33 11.87 -6.72
C GLY A 80 -1.96 11.59 -5.27
N GLU A 81 -2.01 12.63 -4.45
CA GLU A 81 -1.68 12.53 -3.01
C GLU A 81 -2.66 11.63 -2.23
N MET A 82 -3.88 11.46 -2.75
CA MET A 82 -4.88 10.61 -2.09
C MET A 82 -4.46 9.15 -2.00
N PHE A 83 -3.50 8.71 -2.82
CA PHE A 83 -2.98 7.35 -2.76
C PHE A 83 -1.90 7.16 -1.70
N TRP A 84 -1.28 8.24 -1.20
CA TRP A 84 -0.16 8.15 -0.28
C TRP A 84 -0.47 7.45 1.04
N PRO A 85 -1.65 7.65 1.66
CA PRO A 85 -1.96 6.92 2.89
C PRO A 85 -1.94 5.40 2.74
N CYS A 86 -2.13 4.89 1.52
CA CYS A 86 -2.12 3.45 1.26
C CYS A 86 -0.76 2.80 1.54
N PHE A 87 0.33 3.57 1.54
CA PHE A 87 1.66 3.04 1.84
C PHE A 87 2.39 3.80 2.95
N THR A 88 1.93 4.99 3.33
CA THR A 88 2.57 5.79 4.40
C THR A 88 1.91 5.63 5.75
N ASP A 89 0.72 5.02 5.84
CA ASP A 89 0.07 4.77 7.12
C ASP A 89 1.03 4.00 8.04
N PRO A 90 1.17 4.41 9.31
CA PRO A 90 2.11 3.75 10.22
C PRO A 90 1.91 2.25 10.40
N ARG A 91 0.68 1.75 10.15
CA ARG A 91 0.39 0.32 10.24
C ARG A 91 0.74 -0.43 8.97
N VAL A 92 0.77 0.25 7.82
CA VAL A 92 1.07 -0.34 6.51
C VAL A 92 2.57 -0.32 6.22
N ALA A 93 3.22 0.82 6.46
CA ALA A 93 4.62 1.05 6.10
C ALA A 93 5.61 -0.01 6.63
N PRO A 94 5.47 -0.54 7.86
CA PRO A 94 6.43 -1.52 8.38
C PRO A 94 6.18 -2.96 7.92
N LEU A 95 5.05 -3.27 7.29
CA LEU A 95 4.68 -4.65 6.96
C LEU A 95 5.71 -5.39 6.10
N PRO A 96 6.27 -4.81 5.02
CA PRO A 96 7.29 -5.51 4.24
C PRO A 96 8.54 -5.85 5.05
N VAL A 97 8.94 -4.98 5.97
CA VAL A 97 10.10 -5.19 6.84
C VAL A 97 9.83 -6.30 7.85
N VAL A 98 8.67 -6.29 8.49
CA VAL A 98 8.24 -7.34 9.42
C VAL A 98 8.21 -8.69 8.74
N LYS A 99 7.60 -8.77 7.57
CA LYS A 99 7.50 -10.02 6.80
C LYS A 99 8.87 -10.54 6.39
N SER A 100 9.75 -9.66 5.92
CA SER A 100 11.11 -10.01 5.55
C SER A 100 11.89 -10.58 6.75
N SER A 101 11.77 -9.94 7.92
CA SER A 101 12.46 -10.38 9.13
C SER A 101 11.98 -11.73 9.64
N SER A 102 10.66 -11.98 9.67
CA SER A 102 10.11 -13.20 10.25
C SER A 102 10.17 -14.40 9.31
N SER A 103 10.06 -14.20 8.01
CA SER A 103 10.05 -15.28 7.02
C SER A 103 11.34 -15.39 6.21
N GLN A 104 12.31 -14.50 6.45
CA GLN A 104 13.57 -14.42 5.73
C GLN A 104 13.41 -14.28 4.21
N ILE A 105 12.30 -13.70 3.80
CA ILE A 105 12.04 -13.37 2.40
C ILE A 105 12.66 -12.02 2.12
N GLU A 106 13.50 -11.93 1.09
CA GLU A 106 14.05 -10.64 0.67
C GLU A 106 12.94 -9.74 0.11
N LEU A 107 13.03 -8.44 0.43
CA LEU A 107 12.16 -7.45 -0.18
C LEU A 107 12.51 -7.35 -1.66
N GLN A 108 11.53 -7.63 -2.49
CA GLN A 108 11.64 -7.39 -3.93
C GLN A 108 10.96 -6.07 -4.25
N THR A 109 11.73 -5.16 -4.73
CA THR A 109 11.27 -3.85 -5.17
C THR A 109 10.85 -3.87 -6.63
#